data_c3fe3ee94b0ba697a8427feb80219c44
#
_entry.id   c3fe3ee94b0ba697a8427feb80219c44
#
_cell.length_a   1.000
_cell.length_b   1.000
_cell.length_c   1.000
_cell.angle_alpha   90.00
_cell.angle_beta   90.00
_cell.angle_gamma   90.00
#
_symmetry.space_group_name_H-M   'P 1'
#
loop_
_entity.id
_entity.type
_entity.pdbx_description
1 polymer ?
#
loop_
_entity_poly.entity_id
_entity_poly.type
_entity_poly.pdbx_seq_one_letter_code
_entity_poly.pdbx_strand_id
1 'polypeptide(L)'
;AYHRALYRGGDTNKPVNWHKNSVDKLIQIATPHISEGALVVDYGSGTGGSAIELLKSLDERELEIELILIDPLVSWFSKARDILGKRDDVHFELSTERDSNGRTSFRRLQDILDGRKADVIISSSTLHLIPAKTIGDLAMQFASSLKEGGTFVWDSGDLESELRPGSSALLHDPYRAVRELLRNDEVRTE
;
A
#
# COMPACT_ATOMS: atom_id res chain seq x y z
N ALA A 1 -7.01 -3.00 -15.47
CA ALA A 1 -5.73 -2.79 -16.16
C ALA A 1 -4.54 -2.94 -15.21
N TYR A 2 -4.50 -2.21 -14.10
CA TYR A 2 -3.40 -2.23 -13.12
C TYR A 2 -3.15 -3.62 -12.52
N HIS A 3 -4.21 -4.29 -12.05
CA HIS A 3 -4.10 -5.64 -11.50
C HIS A 3 -3.57 -6.66 -12.53
N ARG A 4 -3.97 -6.53 -13.81
CA ARG A 4 -3.42 -7.37 -14.87
C ARG A 4 -1.94 -7.08 -15.14
N ALA A 5 -1.53 -5.83 -15.04
CA ALA A 5 -0.12 -5.45 -15.18
C ALA A 5 0.74 -6.02 -14.05
N LEU A 6 0.22 -6.06 -12.81
CA LEU A 6 0.90 -6.67 -11.66
C LEU A 6 1.08 -8.18 -11.80
N TYR A 7 0.01 -8.91 -12.18
CA TYR A 7 -0.02 -10.37 -12.06
C TYR A 7 0.21 -11.12 -13.38
N ARG A 8 0.00 -10.48 -14.54
CA ARG A 8 0.16 -11.17 -15.82
C ARG A 8 1.39 -10.74 -16.60
N GLY A 9 2.24 -9.89 -16.01
CA GLY A 9 3.36 -9.31 -16.75
C GLY A 9 2.82 -8.60 -18.00
N GLY A 10 3.06 -7.35 -18.22
CA GLY A 10 2.90 -6.80 -19.55
C GLY A 10 3.58 -7.74 -20.56
N ASP A 11 3.51 -7.55 -21.76
CA ASP A 11 4.11 -8.27 -22.88
C ASP A 11 4.88 -9.56 -22.48
N THR A 12 4.34 -10.72 -22.84
CA THR A 12 4.91 -12.06 -22.58
C THR A 12 6.35 -12.23 -23.12
N ASN A 13 6.80 -11.31 -23.97
CA ASN A 13 8.16 -11.28 -24.52
C ASN A 13 9.15 -10.49 -23.65
N LYS A 14 8.69 -9.84 -22.58
CA LYS A 14 9.55 -9.14 -21.62
C LYS A 14 9.37 -9.74 -20.24
N PRO A 15 10.27 -10.63 -19.79
CA PRO A 15 10.09 -11.42 -18.58
C PRO A 15 10.21 -10.64 -17.27
N VAL A 16 10.37 -9.32 -17.28
CA VAL A 16 10.60 -8.54 -16.07
C VAL A 16 9.38 -7.66 -15.77
N ASN A 17 8.48 -8.17 -14.94
CA ASN A 17 7.51 -7.34 -14.25
C ASN A 17 8.20 -6.74 -13.00
N TRP A 18 8.76 -5.53 -13.16
CA TRP A 18 9.47 -4.85 -12.08
C TRP A 18 8.60 -4.67 -10.82
N HIS A 19 7.29 -4.46 -11.00
CA HIS A 19 6.37 -4.26 -9.90
C HIS A 19 6.15 -5.55 -9.11
N LYS A 20 5.99 -6.69 -9.79
CA LYS A 20 5.94 -7.99 -9.13
C LYS A 20 7.24 -8.28 -8.40
N ASN A 21 8.38 -8.04 -9.03
CA ASN A 21 9.69 -8.24 -8.42
C ASN A 21 9.89 -7.37 -7.16
N SER A 22 9.37 -6.13 -7.17
CA SER A 22 9.40 -5.25 -6.00
C SER A 22 8.55 -5.82 -4.87
N VAL A 23 7.32 -6.24 -5.16
CA VAL A 23 6.44 -6.88 -4.18
C VAL A 23 7.07 -8.17 -3.62
N ASP A 24 7.56 -9.06 -4.49
CA ASP A 24 8.23 -10.31 -4.07
C ASP A 24 9.41 -10.02 -3.12
N LYS A 25 10.18 -8.97 -3.43
CA LYS A 25 11.31 -8.55 -2.60
C LYS A 25 10.86 -7.98 -1.26
N LEU A 26 9.84 -7.14 -1.27
CA LEU A 26 9.24 -6.58 -0.05
C LEU A 26 8.75 -7.71 0.86
N ILE A 27 8.01 -8.68 0.32
CA ILE A 27 7.50 -9.84 1.08
C ILE A 27 8.66 -10.69 1.62
N GLN A 28 9.69 -10.95 0.80
CA GLN A 28 10.89 -11.69 1.25
C GLN A 28 11.57 -11.02 2.45
N ILE A 29 11.59 -9.68 2.49
CA ILE A 29 12.16 -8.91 3.61
C ILE A 29 11.21 -8.92 4.82
N ALA A 30 9.90 -8.80 4.61
CA ALA A 30 8.92 -8.71 5.69
C ALA A 30 8.70 -10.06 6.40
N THR A 31 8.63 -11.16 5.66
CA THR A 31 8.25 -12.48 6.18
C THR A 31 9.08 -12.97 7.38
N PRO A 32 10.43 -12.77 7.45
CA PRO A 32 11.21 -13.17 8.63
C PRO A 32 10.84 -12.47 9.93
N HIS A 33 10.12 -11.36 9.87
CA HIS A 33 9.67 -10.58 11.03
C HIS A 33 8.24 -10.93 11.45
N ILE A 34 7.59 -11.88 10.77
CA ILE A 34 6.21 -12.29 11.03
C ILE A 34 6.23 -13.63 11.77
N SER A 35 5.61 -13.66 12.94
CA SER A 35 5.42 -14.86 13.75
C SER A 35 3.94 -15.26 13.76
N GLU A 36 3.67 -16.44 14.29
CA GLU A 36 2.32 -16.95 14.51
C GLU A 36 1.48 -15.97 15.32
N GLY A 37 0.25 -15.69 14.89
CA GLY A 37 -0.68 -14.76 15.52
C GLY A 37 -0.30 -13.29 15.38
N ALA A 38 0.64 -12.92 14.50
CA ALA A 38 1.06 -11.54 14.31
C ALA A 38 -0.07 -10.68 13.72
N LEU A 39 -0.17 -9.43 14.16
CA LEU A 39 -0.96 -8.40 13.50
C LEU A 39 -0.10 -7.71 12.43
N VAL A 40 -0.49 -7.88 11.18
CA VAL A 40 0.18 -7.28 10.02
C VAL A 40 -0.72 -6.23 9.37
N VAL A 41 -0.14 -5.11 8.98
CA VAL A 41 -0.85 -4.02 8.29
C VAL A 41 -0.25 -3.85 6.90
N ASP A 42 -1.09 -3.84 5.86
CA ASP A 42 -0.74 -3.44 4.48
C ASP A 42 -1.28 -2.03 4.21
N TYR A 43 -0.42 -1.02 4.34
CA TYR A 43 -0.80 0.39 4.21
C TYR A 43 -0.66 0.87 2.77
N GLY A 44 -1.79 1.26 2.18
CA GLY A 44 -1.90 1.55 0.74
C GLY A 44 -2.02 0.27 -0.07
N SER A 45 -2.81 -0.66 0.43
CA SER A 45 -2.95 -2.02 -0.10
C SER A 45 -3.49 -2.10 -1.54
N GLY A 46 -4.12 -1.04 -2.01
CA GLY A 46 -4.67 -0.96 -3.36
C GLY A 46 -5.62 -2.11 -3.66
N THR A 47 -5.29 -2.89 -4.69
CA THR A 47 -6.07 -4.07 -5.10
C THR A 47 -5.68 -5.36 -4.37
N GLY A 48 -4.88 -5.26 -3.31
CA GLY A 48 -4.47 -6.40 -2.48
C GLY A 48 -3.30 -7.22 -3.02
N GLY A 49 -2.49 -6.63 -3.92
CA GLY A 49 -1.39 -7.36 -4.54
C GLY A 49 -0.33 -7.86 -3.57
N SER A 50 0.17 -6.99 -2.72
CA SER A 50 1.11 -7.30 -1.64
C SER A 50 0.52 -8.30 -0.64
N ALA A 51 -0.74 -8.08 -0.24
CA ALA A 51 -1.44 -8.97 0.68
C ALA A 51 -1.56 -10.40 0.15
N ILE A 52 -1.90 -10.59 -1.14
CA ILE A 52 -2.02 -11.91 -1.76
C ILE A 52 -0.68 -12.65 -1.74
N GLU A 53 0.41 -11.99 -2.13
CA GLU A 53 1.73 -12.63 -2.15
C GLU A 53 2.24 -12.89 -0.73
N LEU A 54 1.94 -11.99 0.23
CA LEU A 54 2.25 -12.21 1.64
C LEU A 54 1.55 -13.45 2.18
N LEU A 55 0.23 -13.51 2.07
CA LEU A 55 -0.56 -14.64 2.57
C LEU A 55 -0.12 -15.95 1.95
N LYS A 56 0.14 -15.98 0.64
CA LYS A 56 0.70 -17.15 -0.03
C LYS A 56 2.03 -17.60 0.60
N SER A 57 2.94 -16.67 0.87
CA SER A 57 4.22 -16.98 1.51
C SER A 57 4.06 -17.49 2.94
N LEU A 58 3.05 -17.01 3.68
CA LEU A 58 2.76 -17.45 5.04
C LEU A 58 2.02 -18.78 5.06
N ASP A 59 1.06 -19.00 4.15
CA ASP A 59 0.36 -20.29 4.00
C ASP A 59 1.38 -21.44 3.69
N GLU A 60 2.42 -21.17 2.88
CA GLU A 60 3.51 -22.13 2.62
C GLU A 60 4.35 -22.44 3.88
N ARG A 61 4.28 -21.60 4.91
CA ARG A 61 4.97 -21.76 6.20
C ARG A 61 4.05 -22.19 7.34
N GLU A 62 2.77 -22.42 7.04
CA GLU A 62 1.74 -22.78 8.02
C GLU A 62 1.63 -21.74 9.15
N LEU A 63 1.77 -20.44 8.83
CA LEU A 63 1.65 -19.33 9.78
C LEU A 63 0.30 -18.65 9.62
N GLU A 64 -0.47 -18.56 10.71
CA GLU A 64 -1.70 -17.78 10.78
C GLU A 64 -1.42 -16.38 11.31
N ILE A 65 -2.05 -15.37 10.71
CA ILE A 65 -1.91 -13.96 11.10
C ILE A 65 -3.27 -13.26 11.07
N GLU A 66 -3.35 -12.08 11.66
CA GLU A 66 -4.39 -11.10 11.35
C GLU A 66 -3.82 -10.06 10.39
N LEU A 67 -4.46 -9.87 9.23
CA LEU A 67 -4.03 -8.92 8.21
C LEU A 67 -5.06 -7.80 8.03
N ILE A 68 -4.63 -6.55 8.20
CA ILE A 68 -5.46 -5.37 7.95
C ILE A 68 -4.97 -4.66 6.68
N LEU A 69 -5.81 -4.63 5.66
CA LEU A 69 -5.59 -3.86 4.44
C LEU A 69 -6.16 -2.45 4.61
N ILE A 70 -5.33 -1.45 4.37
CA ILE A 70 -5.72 -0.04 4.52
C ILE A 70 -5.53 0.69 3.18
N ASP A 71 -6.60 1.32 2.66
CA ASP A 71 -6.54 2.11 1.42
C ASP A 71 -7.57 3.26 1.45
N PRO A 72 -7.33 4.41 0.79
CA PRO A 72 -8.30 5.49 0.70
C PRO A 72 -9.42 5.22 -0.32
N LEU A 73 -9.29 4.23 -1.21
CA LEU A 73 -10.16 4.05 -2.37
C LEU A 73 -11.01 2.78 -2.28
N VAL A 74 -12.31 2.95 -2.02
CA VAL A 74 -13.30 1.86 -1.98
C VAL A 74 -13.28 0.99 -3.24
N SER A 75 -13.09 1.61 -4.41
CA SER A 75 -13.04 0.89 -5.70
C SER A 75 -11.89 -0.11 -5.80
N TRP A 76 -10.80 0.13 -5.11
CA TRP A 76 -9.67 -0.79 -5.04
C TRP A 76 -9.93 -1.94 -4.08
N PHE A 77 -10.54 -1.65 -2.94
CA PHE A 77 -11.00 -2.67 -2.00
C PHE A 77 -12.01 -3.64 -2.60
N SER A 78 -12.90 -3.19 -3.48
CA SER A 78 -13.81 -4.09 -4.19
C SER A 78 -13.03 -5.23 -4.84
N LYS A 79 -11.89 -4.92 -5.48
CA LYS A 79 -11.05 -5.93 -6.14
C LYS A 79 -10.30 -6.82 -5.15
N ALA A 80 -9.78 -6.26 -4.07
CA ALA A 80 -9.14 -7.03 -3.02
C ALA A 80 -10.15 -7.98 -2.33
N ARG A 81 -11.37 -7.51 -2.06
CA ARG A 81 -12.45 -8.30 -1.48
C ARG A 81 -12.90 -9.46 -2.35
N ASP A 82 -12.94 -9.29 -3.69
CA ASP A 82 -13.28 -10.38 -4.61
C ASP A 82 -12.33 -11.59 -4.44
N ILE A 83 -11.08 -11.33 -4.04
CA ILE A 83 -10.03 -12.35 -3.92
C ILE A 83 -9.88 -12.83 -2.48
N LEU A 84 -9.84 -11.92 -1.52
CA LEU A 84 -9.49 -12.17 -0.12
C LEU A 84 -10.68 -12.15 0.84
N GLY A 85 -11.84 -11.68 0.42
CA GLY A 85 -12.99 -11.42 1.30
C GLY A 85 -13.67 -12.67 1.88
N LYS A 86 -13.18 -13.86 1.57
CA LYS A 86 -13.62 -15.13 2.19
C LYS A 86 -12.72 -15.58 3.34
N ARG A 87 -11.64 -14.85 3.59
CA ARG A 87 -10.71 -15.13 4.68
C ARG A 87 -11.15 -14.35 5.92
N ASP A 88 -11.34 -15.03 7.02
CA ASP A 88 -11.77 -14.43 8.30
C ASP A 88 -10.62 -13.68 8.98
N ASP A 89 -9.37 -13.97 8.60
CA ASP A 89 -8.14 -13.35 9.08
C ASP A 89 -7.75 -12.08 8.32
N VAL A 90 -8.56 -11.64 7.32
CA VAL A 90 -8.28 -10.45 6.50
C VAL A 90 -9.37 -9.39 6.68
N HIS A 91 -8.95 -8.22 7.14
CA HIS A 91 -9.82 -7.07 7.39
C HIS A 91 -9.53 -5.93 6.42
N PHE A 92 -10.56 -5.12 6.13
CA PHE A 92 -10.49 -4.04 5.14
C PHE A 92 -10.91 -2.73 5.79
N GLU A 93 -9.99 -1.78 5.87
CA GLU A 93 -10.19 -0.49 6.50
C GLU A 93 -9.91 0.66 5.54
N LEU A 94 -10.82 1.66 5.52
CA LEU A 94 -10.56 2.89 4.79
C LEU A 94 -9.63 3.79 5.59
N SER A 95 -8.58 4.31 4.94
CA SER A 95 -7.73 5.35 5.52
C SER A 95 -8.38 6.74 5.50
N THR A 96 -9.60 6.85 4.98
CA THR A 96 -10.34 8.11 4.90
C THR A 96 -11.71 7.99 5.54
N GLU A 97 -12.19 9.11 6.08
CA GLU A 97 -13.55 9.29 6.58
C GLU A 97 -14.18 10.53 5.99
N ARG A 98 -15.51 10.62 6.03
CA ARG A 98 -16.26 11.83 5.67
C ARG A 98 -16.91 12.40 6.90
N ASP A 99 -16.74 13.72 7.09
CA ASP A 99 -17.46 14.46 8.12
C ASP A 99 -18.93 14.70 7.71
N SER A 100 -19.72 15.27 8.63
CA SER A 100 -21.14 15.63 8.40
C SER A 100 -21.34 16.64 7.26
N ASN A 101 -20.30 17.36 6.87
CA ASN A 101 -20.33 18.33 5.77
C ASN A 101 -19.86 17.72 4.44
N GLY A 102 -19.57 16.41 4.42
CA GLY A 102 -19.10 15.69 3.25
C GLY A 102 -17.62 15.90 2.92
N ARG A 103 -16.84 16.55 3.79
CA ARG A 103 -15.40 16.72 3.62
C ARG A 103 -14.68 15.42 3.95
N THR A 104 -13.75 15.05 3.11
CA THR A 104 -12.91 13.86 3.33
C THR A 104 -11.65 14.24 4.07
N SER A 105 -11.35 13.52 5.15
CA SER A 105 -10.10 13.59 5.90
C SER A 105 -9.44 12.21 6.00
N PHE A 106 -8.13 12.19 6.24
CA PHE A 106 -7.42 10.95 6.56
C PHE A 106 -7.59 10.62 8.04
N ARG A 107 -7.89 9.36 8.31
CA ARG A 107 -7.91 8.79 9.67
C ARG A 107 -6.47 8.55 10.14
N ARG A 108 -6.24 8.68 11.42
CA ARG A 108 -4.95 8.30 12.01
C ARG A 108 -4.85 6.78 12.05
N LEU A 109 -3.64 6.26 11.83
CA LEU A 109 -3.43 4.81 11.83
C LEU A 109 -3.80 4.17 13.19
N GLN A 110 -3.53 4.85 14.30
CA GLN A 110 -3.92 4.40 15.64
C GLN A 110 -5.43 4.23 15.80
N ASP A 111 -6.22 5.13 15.18
CA ASP A 111 -7.68 5.09 15.23
C ASP A 111 -8.22 3.95 14.34
N ILE A 112 -7.56 3.69 13.21
CA ILE A 112 -7.89 2.56 12.33
C ILE A 112 -7.63 1.23 13.03
N LEU A 113 -6.55 1.14 13.80
CA LEU A 113 -6.16 -0.06 14.52
C LEU A 113 -6.88 -0.22 15.89
N ASP A 114 -7.77 0.71 16.23
CA ASP A 114 -8.46 0.74 17.53
C ASP A 114 -7.49 0.66 18.73
N GLY A 115 -6.40 1.43 18.64
CA GLY A 115 -5.33 1.48 19.65
C GLY A 115 -4.40 0.25 19.69
N ARG A 116 -4.67 -0.78 18.89
CA ARG A 116 -3.79 -1.97 18.78
C ARG A 116 -2.46 -1.60 18.14
N LYS A 117 -1.45 -2.43 18.39
CA LYS A 117 -0.10 -2.30 17.82
C LYS A 117 0.17 -3.42 16.85
N ALA A 118 0.68 -3.09 15.67
CA ALA A 118 1.09 -4.05 14.67
C ALA A 118 2.47 -4.65 14.98
N ASP A 119 2.67 -5.89 14.63
CA ASP A 119 3.99 -6.54 14.64
C ASP A 119 4.77 -6.10 13.40
N VAL A 120 4.08 -6.04 12.26
CA VAL A 120 4.69 -5.64 10.99
C VAL A 120 3.74 -4.70 10.23
N ILE A 121 4.29 -3.63 9.69
CA ILE A 121 3.62 -2.77 8.70
C ILE A 121 4.36 -2.92 7.39
N ILE A 122 3.65 -3.23 6.31
CA ILE A 122 4.17 -3.20 4.95
C ILE A 122 3.51 -2.08 4.15
N SER A 123 4.22 -1.52 3.18
CA SER A 123 3.66 -0.52 2.25
C SER A 123 4.34 -0.62 0.90
N SER A 124 3.62 -1.07 -0.11
CA SER A 124 4.17 -1.23 -1.45
C SER A 124 3.70 -0.14 -2.39
N SER A 125 4.64 0.52 -3.07
CA SER A 125 4.38 1.52 -4.12
C SER A 125 3.37 2.61 -3.74
N THR A 126 3.37 3.03 -2.47
CA THR A 126 2.37 3.95 -1.90
C THR A 126 2.99 5.28 -1.46
N LEU A 127 4.14 5.25 -0.77
CA LEU A 127 4.67 6.44 -0.10
C LEU A 127 5.02 7.58 -1.06
N HIS A 128 5.41 7.27 -2.28
CA HIS A 128 5.67 8.28 -3.32
C HIS A 128 4.41 9.03 -3.81
N LEU A 129 3.21 8.52 -3.50
CA LEU A 129 1.92 9.16 -3.81
C LEU A 129 1.50 10.13 -2.71
N ILE A 130 2.15 10.09 -1.55
CA ILE A 130 1.83 10.90 -0.37
C ILE A 130 2.56 12.23 -0.49
N PRO A 131 1.89 13.36 -0.20
CA PRO A 131 2.55 14.66 -0.23
C PRO A 131 3.76 14.70 0.71
N ALA A 132 4.91 15.19 0.23
CA ALA A 132 6.17 15.20 0.99
C ALA A 132 6.03 15.85 2.37
N LYS A 133 5.21 16.92 2.48
CA LYS A 133 4.97 17.62 3.75
C LYS A 133 4.27 16.78 4.82
N THR A 134 3.63 15.66 4.46
CA THR A 134 2.89 14.78 5.39
C THR A 134 3.63 13.47 5.68
N ILE A 135 4.75 13.21 5.00
CA ILE A 135 5.53 11.98 5.19
C ILE A 135 6.07 11.87 6.62
N GLY A 136 6.55 12.98 7.21
CA GLY A 136 7.04 12.99 8.59
C GLY A 136 5.98 12.58 9.59
N ASP A 137 4.77 13.13 9.48
CA ASP A 137 3.65 12.79 10.34
C ASP A 137 3.24 11.33 10.17
N LEU A 138 3.24 10.82 8.94
CA LEU A 138 2.93 9.43 8.65
C LEU A 138 3.98 8.48 9.23
N ALA A 139 5.26 8.81 9.14
CA ALA A 139 6.34 8.03 9.74
C ALA A 139 6.17 7.94 11.28
N MET A 140 5.79 9.05 11.93
CA MET A 140 5.47 9.05 13.36
C MET A 140 4.25 8.17 13.68
N GLN A 141 3.22 8.17 12.84
CA GLN A 141 2.06 7.29 13.00
C GLN A 141 2.47 5.82 12.88
N PHE A 142 3.31 5.45 11.91
CA PHE A 142 3.82 4.08 11.80
C PHE A 142 4.62 3.67 13.03
N ALA A 143 5.59 4.50 13.44
CA ALA A 143 6.39 4.23 14.63
C ALA A 143 5.53 4.06 15.89
N SER A 144 4.51 4.91 16.05
CA SER A 144 3.61 4.85 17.21
C SER A 144 2.59 3.71 17.12
N SER A 145 2.35 3.12 15.97
CA SER A 145 1.42 2.00 15.76
C SER A 145 2.11 0.63 15.73
N LEU A 146 3.43 0.58 15.76
CA LEU A 146 4.19 -0.64 15.90
C LEU A 146 4.35 -1.04 17.36
N LYS A 147 4.42 -2.35 17.63
CA LYS A 147 4.91 -2.89 18.90
C LYS A 147 6.39 -2.53 19.10
N GLU A 148 6.87 -2.62 20.31
CA GLU A 148 8.31 -2.56 20.57
C GLU A 148 9.01 -3.70 19.80
N GLY A 149 10.03 -3.36 19.03
CA GLY A 149 10.69 -4.31 18.13
C GLY A 149 9.92 -4.63 16.84
N GLY A 150 8.73 -4.04 16.65
CA GLY A 150 7.97 -4.19 15.41
C GLY A 150 8.68 -3.59 14.19
N THR A 151 8.33 -4.07 13.01
CA THR A 151 9.07 -3.77 11.77
C THR A 151 8.20 -3.05 10.75
N PHE A 152 8.76 -2.02 10.11
CA PHE A 152 8.17 -1.36 8.94
C PHE A 152 9.00 -1.66 7.69
N VAL A 153 8.37 -2.27 6.68
CA VAL A 153 8.99 -2.60 5.40
C VAL A 153 8.24 -1.91 4.28
N TRP A 154 8.95 -1.17 3.44
CA TRP A 154 8.31 -0.49 2.31
C TRP A 154 9.17 -0.52 1.06
N ASP A 155 8.51 -0.38 -0.08
CA ASP A 155 9.12 0.05 -1.32
C ASP A 155 8.47 1.35 -1.80
N SER A 156 9.21 2.12 -2.55
CA SER A 156 8.72 3.37 -3.13
C SER A 156 9.50 3.71 -4.40
N GLY A 157 8.79 4.23 -5.40
CA GLY A 157 9.46 4.84 -6.54
C GLY A 157 10.18 6.12 -6.11
N ASP A 158 11.46 6.23 -6.44
CA ASP A 158 12.19 7.50 -6.31
C ASP A 158 11.94 8.32 -7.58
N LEU A 159 11.09 9.32 -7.45
CA LEU A 159 10.70 10.18 -8.56
C LEU A 159 11.65 11.36 -8.79
N GLU A 160 12.58 11.59 -7.85
CA GLU A 160 13.47 12.77 -7.87
C GLU A 160 14.95 12.37 -8.02
N SER A 161 15.28 11.09 -8.00
CA SER A 161 16.65 10.60 -8.15
C SER A 161 17.14 10.66 -9.60
N GLU A 162 18.34 11.16 -9.80
CA GLU A 162 19.03 11.14 -11.10
C GLU A 162 19.35 9.70 -11.57
N LEU A 163 19.38 8.74 -10.63
CA LEU A 163 19.64 7.32 -10.90
C LEU A 163 18.36 6.54 -11.25
N ARG A 164 17.23 7.18 -11.25
CA ARG A 164 15.94 6.55 -11.49
C ARG A 164 15.85 5.95 -12.90
N PRO A 165 15.38 4.70 -13.06
CA PRO A 165 15.12 4.11 -14.35
C PRO A 165 14.07 4.89 -15.14
N GLY A 166 14.26 5.08 -16.45
CA GLY A 166 13.33 5.80 -17.33
C GLY A 166 11.89 5.26 -17.32
N SER A 167 11.69 3.98 -17.01
CA SER A 167 10.36 3.37 -16.85
C SER A 167 9.54 3.95 -15.69
N SER A 168 10.20 4.37 -14.62
CA SER A 168 9.54 5.03 -13.49
C SER A 168 9.02 6.41 -13.88
N ALA A 169 9.81 7.17 -14.65
CA ALA A 169 9.41 8.46 -15.20
C ALA A 169 8.15 8.38 -16.08
N LEU A 170 8.07 7.36 -16.93
CA LEU A 170 6.95 7.18 -17.86
C LEU A 170 5.59 6.95 -17.16
N LEU A 171 5.58 6.36 -15.97
CA LEU A 171 4.35 6.07 -15.24
C LEU A 171 3.94 7.20 -14.29
N HIS A 172 4.91 7.76 -13.58
CA HIS A 172 4.63 8.66 -12.46
C HIS A 172 4.69 10.14 -12.84
N ASP A 173 5.56 10.54 -13.76
CA ASP A 173 5.67 11.94 -14.15
C ASP A 173 4.42 12.46 -14.88
N PRO A 174 3.78 11.73 -15.82
CA PRO A 174 2.50 12.13 -16.39
C PRO A 174 1.39 12.24 -15.33
N TYR A 175 1.34 11.30 -14.37
CA TYR A 175 0.38 11.36 -13.28
C TYR A 175 0.58 12.58 -12.37
N ARG A 176 1.83 12.91 -12.05
CA ARG A 176 2.16 14.13 -11.29
C ARG A 176 1.77 15.39 -12.06
N ALA A 177 2.11 15.47 -13.34
CA ALA A 177 1.77 16.61 -14.19
C ALA A 177 0.25 16.84 -14.26
N VAL A 178 -0.53 15.78 -14.49
CA VAL A 178 -2.01 15.85 -14.49
C VAL A 178 -2.52 16.28 -13.09
N ARG A 179 -1.97 15.73 -12.01
CA ARG A 179 -2.36 16.10 -10.65
C ARG A 179 -2.06 17.55 -10.31
N GLU A 180 -0.92 18.08 -10.76
CA GLU A 180 -0.58 19.49 -10.60
C GLU A 180 -1.51 20.41 -11.40
N LEU A 181 -1.83 20.05 -12.64
CA LEU A 181 -2.81 20.76 -13.47
C LEU A 181 -4.21 20.76 -12.82
N LEU A 182 -4.67 19.64 -12.28
CA LEU A 182 -5.97 19.54 -11.60
C LEU A 182 -6.03 20.29 -10.25
N ARG A 183 -4.88 20.66 -9.68
CA ARG A 183 -4.80 21.48 -8.47
C ARG A 183 -4.83 22.98 -8.74
N ASN A 184 -4.51 23.41 -9.96
CA ASN A 184 -4.63 24.81 -10.36
C ASN A 184 -6.12 25.14 -10.55
N ASP A 185 -6.64 26.03 -9.72
CA ASP A 185 -8.05 26.45 -9.75
C ASP A 185 -8.46 27.06 -11.10
N GLU A 186 -7.52 27.56 -11.89
CA GLU A 186 -7.73 28.09 -13.25
C GLU A 186 -8.22 27.02 -14.25
N VAL A 187 -7.86 25.73 -14.05
CA VAL A 187 -8.27 24.61 -14.92
C VAL A 187 -9.63 24.05 -14.51
N ARG A 188 -10.14 24.39 -13.32
CA ARG A 188 -11.44 23.94 -12.82
C ARG A 188 -12.62 24.78 -13.27
N THR A 189 -12.40 25.89 -13.91
CA THR A 189 -13.42 26.88 -14.28
C THR A 189 -13.75 26.89 -15.77
N GLU A 190 -13.17 26.02 -16.59
CA GLU A 190 -13.55 25.77 -17.98
C GLU A 190 -14.23 24.37 -18.12
#